data_0ef7971e9ba5b9e855a9adde30365e6b
#
_entry.id   0ef7971e9ba5b9e855a9adde30365e6b
#
_cell.length_a   1.000
_cell.length_b   1.000
_cell.length_c   1.000
_cell.angle_alpha   90.00
_cell.angle_beta   90.00
_cell.angle_gamma   90.00
#
_symmetry.space_group_name_H-M   'P 1'
#
loop_
_entity.id
_entity.type
_entity.pdbx_description
1 polymer ?
#
loop_
_entity_poly.entity_id
_entity_poly.type
_entity_poly.pdbx_seq_one_letter_code
_entity_poly.pdbx_strand_id
1 'polypeptide(L)'
;MEKTELQEVVEFFAVSWNKNLSANELTLMVKNFWPYLKDLNKLDVLATIQEMSMGRKWAPRPAELRVATLSKVTGEELPPEPEEAWAILQSISQKIYGGMYNYQKPHPVLGETIRRLGGANATSLHTNGDRDTFISMYVKVREEHILSNYGFEGK
;
A
#
# COMPACT_ATOMS: atom_id res chain seq x y z
N MET A 1 6.94 -8.78 18.42
CA MET A 1 7.66 -9.96 17.85
C MET A 1 9.08 -9.99 18.39
N GLU A 2 9.54 -11.18 18.75
CA GLU A 2 10.94 -11.38 19.16
C GLU A 2 11.83 -11.54 17.92
N LYS A 3 13.16 -11.33 18.10
CA LYS A 3 14.11 -11.48 16.98
C LYS A 3 14.16 -12.90 16.42
N THR A 4 14.00 -13.91 17.28
CA THR A 4 13.92 -15.32 16.86
C THR A 4 12.68 -15.58 16.01
N GLU A 5 11.56 -14.96 16.37
CA GLU A 5 10.34 -15.02 15.59
C GLU A 5 10.49 -14.32 14.24
N LEU A 6 11.18 -13.20 14.21
CA LEU A 6 11.44 -12.49 12.96
C LEU A 6 12.33 -13.31 12.03
N GLN A 7 13.31 -14.04 12.56
CA GLN A 7 14.12 -14.93 11.76
C GLN A 7 13.26 -15.97 11.04
N GLU A 8 12.32 -16.58 11.75
CA GLU A 8 11.36 -17.52 11.15
C GLU A 8 10.51 -16.86 10.07
N VAL A 9 10.05 -15.64 10.31
CA VAL A 9 9.28 -14.86 9.34
C VAL A 9 10.12 -14.61 8.07
N VAL A 10 11.36 -14.20 8.21
CA VAL A 10 12.25 -13.93 7.07
C VAL A 10 12.55 -15.21 6.29
N GLU A 11 12.76 -16.33 6.97
CA GLU A 11 12.95 -17.63 6.32
C GLU A 11 11.72 -18.03 5.50
N PHE A 12 10.52 -17.87 6.07
CA PHE A 12 9.27 -18.13 5.37
C PHE A 12 9.08 -17.19 4.17
N PHE A 13 9.41 -15.92 4.33
CA PHE A 13 9.39 -14.92 3.26
C PHE A 13 10.31 -15.35 2.11
N ALA A 14 11.54 -15.75 2.42
CA ALA A 14 12.50 -16.18 1.40
C ALA A 14 12.00 -17.40 0.61
N VAL A 15 11.45 -18.38 1.31
CA VAL A 15 10.88 -19.58 0.67
C VAL A 15 9.69 -19.21 -0.22
N SER A 16 8.84 -18.30 0.24
CA SER A 16 7.63 -17.90 -0.48
C SER A 16 7.91 -17.26 -1.84
N TRP A 17 9.06 -16.61 -2.00
CA TRP A 17 9.51 -16.02 -3.28
C TRP A 17 10.76 -16.69 -3.85
N ASN A 18 11.01 -17.94 -3.47
CA ASN A 18 12.10 -18.78 -4.00
C ASN A 18 13.48 -18.11 -3.89
N LYS A 19 13.73 -17.41 -2.80
CA LYS A 19 15.02 -16.79 -2.51
C LYS A 19 15.90 -17.74 -1.71
N ASN A 20 17.08 -18.04 -2.22
CA ASN A 20 18.09 -18.80 -1.48
C ASN A 20 19.01 -17.82 -0.75
N LEU A 21 18.91 -17.79 0.57
CA LEU A 21 19.70 -16.88 1.41
C LEU A 21 20.87 -17.62 2.07
N SER A 22 22.07 -17.04 2.00
CA SER A 22 23.18 -17.45 2.84
C SER A 22 22.91 -17.00 4.28
N ALA A 23 23.68 -17.53 5.23
CA ALA A 23 23.58 -17.14 6.64
C ALA A 23 23.77 -15.62 6.84
N ASN A 24 24.72 -15.02 6.10
CA ASN A 24 24.98 -13.58 6.18
C ASN A 24 23.83 -12.77 5.57
N GLU A 25 23.26 -13.20 4.45
CA GLU A 25 22.12 -12.55 3.82
C GLU A 25 20.89 -12.62 4.72
N LEU A 26 20.65 -13.76 5.36
CA LEU A 26 19.57 -13.92 6.32
C LEU A 26 19.70 -12.93 7.49
N THR A 27 20.90 -12.80 8.06
CA THR A 27 21.17 -11.87 9.14
C THR A 27 20.93 -10.42 8.74
N LEU A 28 21.38 -10.04 7.53
CA LEU A 28 21.14 -8.70 7.00
C LEU A 28 19.66 -8.43 6.75
N MET A 29 18.95 -9.41 6.24
CA MET A 29 17.52 -9.29 5.97
C MET A 29 16.71 -9.14 7.27
N VAL A 30 17.04 -9.92 8.30
CA VAL A 30 16.43 -9.78 9.63
C VAL A 30 16.67 -8.37 10.18
N LYS A 31 17.88 -7.85 10.08
CA LYS A 31 18.23 -6.50 10.51
C LYS A 31 17.41 -5.44 9.75
N ASN A 32 17.25 -5.63 8.44
CA ASN A 32 16.51 -4.71 7.59
C ASN A 32 14.99 -4.73 7.88
N PHE A 33 14.44 -5.90 8.16
CA PHE A 33 13.00 -6.06 8.43
C PHE A 33 12.62 -5.67 9.87
N TRP A 34 13.55 -5.71 10.80
CA TRP A 34 13.28 -5.51 12.22
C TRP A 34 12.52 -4.21 12.54
N PRO A 35 12.96 -3.02 12.05
CA PRO A 35 12.26 -1.78 12.37
C PRO A 35 10.80 -1.76 11.92
N TYR A 36 10.50 -2.46 10.83
CA TYR A 36 9.17 -2.46 10.22
C TYR A 36 8.22 -3.46 10.85
N LEU A 37 8.72 -4.56 11.41
CA LEU A 37 7.90 -5.69 11.86
C LEU A 37 7.96 -5.96 13.35
N LYS A 38 8.86 -5.34 14.10
CA LYS A 38 9.10 -5.63 15.52
C LYS A 38 7.87 -5.50 16.41
N ASP A 39 6.95 -4.61 16.10
CA ASP A 39 5.73 -4.33 16.85
C ASP A 39 4.52 -5.15 16.37
N LEU A 40 4.70 -5.96 15.33
CA LEU A 40 3.64 -6.76 14.74
C LEU A 40 3.61 -8.18 15.31
N ASN A 41 2.48 -8.85 15.17
CA ASN A 41 2.32 -10.24 15.58
C ASN A 41 2.86 -11.17 14.48
N LYS A 42 3.64 -12.18 14.88
CA LYS A 42 4.24 -13.16 13.97
C LYS A 42 3.20 -13.83 13.06
N LEU A 43 2.10 -14.30 13.63
CA LEU A 43 1.08 -15.03 12.86
C LEU A 43 0.40 -14.14 11.83
N ASP A 44 0.16 -12.88 12.17
CA ASP A 44 -0.42 -11.91 11.24
C ASP A 44 0.50 -11.65 10.06
N VAL A 45 1.80 -11.49 10.32
CA VAL A 45 2.81 -11.29 9.27
C VAL A 45 2.93 -12.52 8.38
N LEU A 46 2.99 -13.72 8.95
CA LEU A 46 3.05 -14.96 8.18
C LEU A 46 1.83 -15.13 7.28
N ALA A 47 0.64 -14.86 7.80
CA ALA A 47 -0.59 -14.93 7.01
C ALA A 47 -0.59 -13.92 5.85
N THR A 48 -0.08 -12.73 6.08
CA THR A 48 0.05 -11.70 5.05
C THR A 48 1.04 -12.11 3.97
N ILE A 49 2.20 -12.67 4.35
CA ILE A 49 3.19 -13.18 3.41
C ILE A 49 2.57 -14.28 2.53
N GLN A 50 1.87 -15.22 3.14
CA GLN A 50 1.24 -16.31 2.41
C GLN A 50 0.25 -15.78 1.36
N GLU A 51 -0.62 -14.85 1.76
CA GLU A 51 -1.61 -14.25 0.88
C GLU A 51 -0.95 -13.47 -0.28
N MET A 52 0.06 -12.65 0.03
CA MET A 52 0.78 -11.87 -0.98
C MET A 52 1.54 -12.78 -1.98
N SER A 53 2.12 -13.88 -1.50
CA SER A 53 2.88 -14.78 -2.36
C SER A 53 2.01 -15.52 -3.37
N MET A 54 0.73 -15.68 -3.09
CA MET A 54 -0.21 -16.29 -4.04
C MET A 54 -0.59 -15.34 -5.18
N GLY A 55 -0.58 -14.04 -4.94
CA GLY A 55 -1.01 -13.03 -5.91
C GLY A 55 0.09 -12.17 -6.50
N ARG A 56 1.32 -12.26 -6.02
CA ARG A 56 2.43 -11.38 -6.43
C ARG A 56 3.64 -12.18 -6.89
N LYS A 57 4.12 -11.85 -8.06
CA LYS A 57 5.36 -12.40 -8.59
C LYS A 57 6.60 -11.85 -7.89
N TRP A 58 6.54 -10.57 -7.48
CA TRP A 58 7.66 -9.86 -6.86
C TRP A 58 7.49 -9.79 -5.35
N ALA A 59 8.57 -10.01 -4.62
CA ALA A 59 8.58 -9.90 -3.17
C ALA A 59 8.31 -8.44 -2.74
N PRO A 60 7.48 -8.21 -1.72
CA PRO A 60 7.23 -6.87 -1.21
C PRO A 60 8.45 -6.32 -0.46
N ARG A 61 8.54 -5.01 -0.37
CA ARG A 61 9.48 -4.35 0.54
C ARG A 61 8.98 -4.49 1.98
N PRO A 62 9.88 -4.36 2.97
CA PRO A 62 9.45 -4.41 4.39
C PRO A 62 8.33 -3.43 4.72
N ALA A 63 8.40 -2.21 4.20
CA ALA A 63 7.37 -1.20 4.42
C ALA A 63 6.01 -1.62 3.82
N GLU A 64 6.01 -2.21 2.63
CA GLU A 64 4.80 -2.72 1.99
C GLU A 64 4.19 -3.88 2.80
N LEU A 65 5.03 -4.77 3.30
CA LEU A 65 4.59 -5.89 4.13
C LEU A 65 3.95 -5.39 5.43
N ARG A 66 4.54 -4.37 6.05
CA ARG A 66 3.96 -3.74 7.25
C ARG A 66 2.57 -3.18 6.97
N VAL A 67 2.43 -2.40 5.91
CA VAL A 67 1.16 -1.78 5.53
C VAL A 67 0.09 -2.84 5.25
N ALA A 68 0.44 -3.88 4.50
CA ALA A 68 -0.49 -4.96 4.19
C ALA A 68 -0.93 -5.72 5.45
N THR A 69 0.00 -5.97 6.37
CA THR A 69 -0.32 -6.66 7.63
C THR A 69 -1.25 -5.82 8.49
N LEU A 70 -0.96 -4.54 8.68
CA LEU A 70 -1.78 -3.64 9.49
C LEU A 70 -3.17 -3.43 8.88
N SER A 71 -3.25 -3.28 7.56
CA SER A 71 -4.53 -3.20 6.86
C SER A 71 -5.39 -4.42 7.12
N LYS A 72 -4.80 -5.61 7.07
CA LYS A 72 -5.50 -6.87 7.31
C LYS A 72 -5.98 -6.98 8.77
N VAL A 73 -5.16 -6.58 9.72
CA VAL A 73 -5.47 -6.64 11.16
C VAL A 73 -6.56 -5.64 11.53
N THR A 74 -6.49 -4.42 11.01
CA THR A 74 -7.47 -3.36 11.32
C THR A 74 -8.74 -3.47 10.49
N GLY A 75 -8.72 -4.23 9.40
CA GLY A 75 -9.83 -4.32 8.46
C GLY A 75 -10.00 -3.08 7.60
N GLU A 76 -9.07 -2.13 7.67
CA GLU A 76 -9.09 -0.93 6.84
C GLU A 76 -8.68 -1.24 5.41
N GLU A 77 -9.41 -0.65 4.47
CA GLU A 77 -9.11 -0.79 3.05
C GLU A 77 -7.88 0.04 2.69
N LEU A 78 -6.93 -0.57 1.98
CA LEU A 78 -5.76 0.17 1.49
C LEU A 78 -6.17 1.15 0.39
N PRO A 79 -5.49 2.32 0.30
CA PRO A 79 -5.70 3.20 -0.83
C PRO A 79 -5.40 2.47 -2.14
N PRO A 80 -6.19 2.67 -3.19
CA PRO A 80 -5.92 2.02 -4.47
C PRO A 80 -4.56 2.42 -5.05
N GLU A 81 -4.01 1.59 -5.92
CA GLU A 81 -2.79 1.92 -6.64
C GLU A 81 -3.04 3.13 -7.57
N PRO A 82 -1.99 3.91 -7.93
CA PRO A 82 -2.19 5.13 -8.71
C PRO A 82 -2.95 4.95 -10.01
N GLU A 83 -2.69 3.88 -10.75
CA GLU A 83 -3.39 3.60 -12.01
C GLU A 83 -4.87 3.29 -11.78
N GLU A 84 -5.17 2.53 -10.75
CA GLU A 84 -6.54 2.23 -10.34
C GLU A 84 -7.26 3.50 -9.88
N ALA A 85 -6.59 4.35 -9.12
CA ALA A 85 -7.14 5.63 -8.67
C ALA A 85 -7.49 6.54 -9.85
N TRP A 86 -6.64 6.58 -10.88
CA TRP A 86 -6.92 7.32 -12.10
C TRP A 86 -8.16 6.79 -12.82
N ALA A 87 -8.30 5.47 -12.92
CA ALA A 87 -9.46 4.84 -13.52
C ALA A 87 -10.75 5.16 -12.73
N ILE A 88 -10.68 5.17 -11.40
CA ILE A 88 -11.80 5.56 -10.54
C ILE A 88 -12.20 7.01 -10.78
N LEU A 89 -11.23 7.92 -10.89
CA LEU A 89 -11.48 9.34 -11.16
C LEU A 89 -12.20 9.51 -12.50
N GLN A 90 -11.77 8.81 -13.55
CA GLN A 90 -12.42 8.84 -14.85
C GLN A 90 -13.86 8.34 -14.78
N SER A 91 -14.09 7.29 -14.01
CA SER A 91 -15.44 6.74 -13.79
C SER A 91 -16.36 7.75 -13.08
N ILE A 92 -15.85 8.45 -12.06
CA ILE A 92 -16.60 9.50 -11.35
C ILE A 92 -16.95 10.63 -12.30
N SER A 93 -16.00 11.08 -13.11
CA SER A 93 -16.19 12.14 -14.09
C SER A 93 -17.31 11.78 -15.08
N GLN A 94 -17.28 10.57 -15.63
CA GLN A 94 -18.32 10.10 -16.55
C GLN A 94 -19.71 10.06 -15.91
N LYS A 95 -19.80 9.64 -14.66
CA LYS A 95 -21.07 9.57 -13.91
C LYS A 95 -21.64 10.96 -13.65
N ILE A 96 -20.82 11.93 -13.33
CA ILE A 96 -21.23 13.32 -13.11
C ILE A 96 -21.78 13.92 -14.40
N TYR A 97 -21.06 13.76 -15.51
CA TYR A 97 -21.48 14.26 -16.82
C TYR A 97 -22.68 13.48 -17.40
N GLY A 98 -22.84 12.22 -17.02
CA GLY A 98 -23.99 11.39 -17.42
C GLY A 98 -25.25 11.59 -16.58
N GLY A 99 -25.24 12.49 -15.58
CA GLY A 99 -26.40 12.76 -14.74
C GLY A 99 -26.69 11.70 -13.68
N MET A 100 -25.77 10.77 -13.43
CA MET A 100 -25.95 9.76 -12.42
C MET A 100 -25.19 10.14 -11.13
N TYR A 101 -25.92 10.42 -10.07
CA TYR A 101 -25.35 10.81 -8.78
C TYR A 101 -25.03 9.65 -7.83
N ASN A 102 -25.24 8.40 -8.26
CA ASN A 102 -24.98 7.23 -7.43
C ASN A 102 -23.53 6.75 -7.59
N TYR A 103 -22.57 7.41 -6.94
CA TYR A 103 -21.24 6.87 -6.81
C TYR A 103 -20.98 6.51 -5.36
N GLN A 104 -20.26 5.41 -5.16
CA GLN A 104 -19.73 5.08 -3.83
C GLN A 104 -18.69 6.13 -3.46
N LYS A 105 -18.71 6.54 -2.20
CA LYS A 105 -17.74 7.50 -1.69
C LYS A 105 -16.32 6.98 -1.95
N PRO A 106 -15.47 7.74 -2.64
CA PRO A 106 -14.12 7.27 -2.92
C PRO A 106 -13.29 7.14 -1.63
N HIS A 107 -12.22 6.36 -1.69
CA HIS A 107 -11.28 6.27 -0.57
C HIS A 107 -10.83 7.67 -0.16
N PRO A 108 -10.64 7.95 1.15
CA PRO A 108 -10.24 9.28 1.62
C PRO A 108 -9.00 9.86 0.93
N VAL A 109 -8.04 9.01 0.55
CA VAL A 109 -6.84 9.44 -0.19
C VAL A 109 -7.21 10.02 -1.55
N LEU A 110 -8.13 9.38 -2.28
CA LEU A 110 -8.61 9.88 -3.55
C LEU A 110 -9.39 11.19 -3.35
N GLY A 111 -10.26 11.25 -2.35
CA GLY A 111 -11.02 12.46 -2.02
C GLY A 111 -10.10 13.65 -1.70
N GLU A 112 -9.07 13.45 -0.90
CA GLU A 112 -8.09 14.49 -0.58
C GLU A 112 -7.29 14.93 -1.81
N THR A 113 -6.92 13.99 -2.68
CA THR A 113 -6.24 14.32 -3.93
C THR A 113 -7.12 15.22 -4.82
N ILE A 114 -8.39 14.87 -4.96
CA ILE A 114 -9.36 15.67 -5.71
C ILE A 114 -9.47 17.08 -5.12
N ARG A 115 -9.58 17.17 -3.80
CA ARG A 115 -9.63 18.46 -3.11
C ARG A 115 -8.42 19.34 -3.39
N ARG A 116 -7.20 18.79 -3.33
CA ARG A 116 -5.95 19.52 -3.58
C ARG A 116 -5.81 19.98 -5.03
N LEU A 117 -6.43 19.26 -5.96
CA LEU A 117 -6.41 19.59 -7.40
C LEU A 117 -7.53 20.55 -7.82
N GLY A 118 -8.29 21.08 -6.86
CA GLY A 118 -9.33 22.08 -7.14
C GLY A 118 -10.76 21.59 -7.02
N GLY A 119 -10.99 20.48 -6.35
CA GLY A 119 -12.32 19.94 -6.09
C GLY A 119 -13.04 19.48 -7.37
N ALA A 120 -14.20 20.04 -7.66
CA ALA A 120 -15.00 19.64 -8.83
C ALA A 120 -14.25 19.77 -10.16
N ASN A 121 -13.29 20.67 -10.26
CA ASN A 121 -12.49 20.86 -11.48
C ASN A 121 -11.59 19.67 -11.77
N ALA A 122 -11.18 18.92 -10.75
CA ALA A 122 -10.35 17.73 -10.92
C ALA A 122 -11.05 16.62 -11.70
N THR A 123 -12.39 16.59 -11.68
CA THR A 123 -13.17 15.57 -12.40
C THR A 123 -13.20 15.79 -13.92
N SER A 124 -12.72 16.96 -14.39
CA SER A 124 -12.61 17.25 -15.83
C SER A 124 -11.24 16.92 -16.43
N LEU A 125 -10.36 16.30 -15.67
CA LEU A 125 -9.01 15.92 -16.11
C LEU A 125 -9.07 14.69 -17.04
N HIS A 126 -8.63 14.83 -18.29
CA HIS A 126 -8.74 13.77 -19.29
C HIS A 126 -7.48 13.56 -20.14
N THR A 127 -6.54 14.51 -20.16
CA THR A 127 -5.35 14.41 -21.00
C THR A 127 -4.25 13.58 -20.31
N ASN A 128 -3.23 13.16 -21.07
CA ASN A 128 -2.05 12.49 -20.50
C ASN A 128 -1.30 13.40 -19.53
N GLY A 129 -1.22 14.71 -19.80
CA GLY A 129 -0.64 15.68 -18.89
C GLY A 129 -1.44 15.77 -17.59
N ASP A 130 -2.76 15.74 -17.66
CA ASP A 130 -3.64 15.72 -16.50
C ASP A 130 -3.44 14.46 -15.69
N ARG A 131 -3.28 13.30 -16.36
CA ARG A 131 -2.99 12.01 -15.72
C ARG A 131 -1.71 12.09 -14.91
N ASP A 132 -0.63 12.65 -15.49
CA ASP A 132 0.65 12.76 -14.79
C ASP A 132 0.54 13.70 -13.60
N THR A 133 -0.16 14.80 -13.71
CA THR A 133 -0.41 15.74 -12.61
C THR A 133 -1.21 15.06 -11.50
N PHE A 134 -2.27 14.35 -11.84
CA PHE A 134 -3.08 13.60 -10.88
C PHE A 134 -2.25 12.55 -10.15
N ILE A 135 -1.52 11.71 -10.89
CA ILE A 135 -0.73 10.62 -10.30
C ILE A 135 0.34 11.18 -9.36
N SER A 136 1.03 12.25 -9.74
CA SER A 136 2.04 12.89 -8.87
C SER A 136 1.44 13.35 -7.55
N MET A 137 0.29 14.00 -7.59
CA MET A 137 -0.41 14.45 -6.38
C MET A 137 -0.94 13.27 -5.57
N TYR A 138 -1.52 12.29 -6.24
CA TYR A 138 -2.08 11.10 -5.60
C TYR A 138 -1.00 10.30 -4.84
N VAL A 139 0.14 10.07 -5.45
CA VAL A 139 1.27 9.37 -4.81
C VAL A 139 1.70 10.10 -3.55
N LYS A 140 1.79 11.42 -3.59
CA LYS A 140 2.14 12.23 -2.44
C LYS A 140 1.11 12.09 -1.31
N VAL A 141 -0.17 12.21 -1.62
CA VAL A 141 -1.25 12.09 -0.63
C VAL A 141 -1.30 10.68 -0.05
N ARG A 142 -1.12 9.66 -0.91
CA ARG A 142 -1.09 8.25 -0.49
C ARG A 142 0.06 7.98 0.49
N GLU A 143 1.25 8.50 0.21
CA GLU A 143 2.40 8.37 1.11
C GLU A 143 2.15 9.05 2.44
N GLU A 144 1.60 10.25 2.45
CA GLU A 144 1.24 10.96 3.68
C GLU A 144 0.25 10.15 4.51
N HIS A 145 -0.77 9.58 3.88
CA HIS A 145 -1.77 8.75 4.54
C HIS A 145 -1.16 7.47 5.13
N ILE A 146 -0.30 6.80 4.36
CA ILE A 146 0.36 5.57 4.80
C ILE A 146 1.28 5.85 5.99
N LEU A 147 2.07 6.92 5.93
CA LEU A 147 2.95 7.31 7.05
C LEU A 147 2.15 7.67 8.29
N SER A 148 1.02 8.35 8.12
CA SER A 148 0.17 8.77 9.24
C SER A 148 -0.51 7.58 9.94
N ASN A 149 -1.02 6.61 9.17
CA ASN A 149 -1.83 5.51 9.70
C ASN A 149 -1.05 4.22 9.94
N TYR A 150 0.02 3.97 9.18
CA TYR A 150 0.78 2.73 9.23
C TYR A 150 2.27 2.96 9.50
N GLY A 151 2.68 4.19 9.73
CA GLY A 151 4.06 4.51 10.08
C GLY A 151 4.48 3.85 11.38
N PHE A 152 5.77 3.77 11.60
CA PHE A 152 6.33 3.19 12.83
C PHE A 152 7.20 4.22 13.54
N GLU A 153 7.15 4.18 14.87
CA GLU A 153 8.04 4.96 15.70
C GLU A 153 9.42 4.29 15.74
N GLY A 154 10.47 5.07 15.77
CA GLY A 154 11.79 4.54 16.00
C GLY A 154 12.72 4.64 14.81
N LYS A 155 12.76 5.79 14.30
CA LYS A 155 13.90 6.16 13.48
C LYS A 155 15.17 6.18 14.34
#